data_23ba391bb9ea13c03cae157bed051536
#
_entry.id   23ba391bb9ea13c03cae157bed051536
#
_cell.length_a   1.000
_cell.length_b   1.000
_cell.length_c   1.000
_cell.angle_alpha   90.00
_cell.angle_beta   90.00
_cell.angle_gamma   90.00
#
_symmetry.space_group_name_H-M   'P 1'
#
loop_
_entity.id
_entity.type
_entity.pdbx_description
1 polymer ?
#
loop_
_entity_poly.entity_id
_entity_poly.type
_entity_poly.pdbx_seq_one_letter_code
_entity_poly.pdbx_strand_id
1 'polypeptide(L)'
;MLALLAPQTRLTDPAADARGDGGYVLPTRPAFTQDMLDLRALDTRGTPQGMQFTVTYGQLGNPWNSPAGFSAGVTDIFVKGALGGQATLGELGLRTGGGGWQYHLRVSPGGSTLTEVDAQGQERPLAAPTVQVSGSSLIVQTALPEGRYGYWVTNSVYSPLTRDGVLRPTTTPGPTALQAGRADAPVPVDVMAAPGDTQAYTRGTLAPVGETRDLVGIGLLALGGAGLLITVIATVFVWRRLNPRVRP
;
A
#
# COMPACT_ATOMS: atom_id res chain seq x y z
N MET A 1 -35.41 -7.57 1.37
CA MET A 1 -34.08 -7.51 1.99
C MET A 1 -33.17 -6.71 1.06
N LEU A 2 -32.95 -5.41 1.33
CA LEU A 2 -32.01 -4.61 0.54
C LEU A 2 -30.61 -5.13 0.89
N ALA A 3 -29.95 -5.77 -0.08
CA ALA A 3 -28.51 -6.00 0.04
C ALA A 3 -27.85 -4.62 -0.01
N LEU A 4 -27.27 -4.17 1.11
CA LEU A 4 -26.35 -3.05 1.09
C LEU A 4 -25.23 -3.44 0.10
N LEU A 5 -25.11 -2.70 -1.00
CA LEU A 5 -23.96 -2.84 -1.89
C LEU A 5 -22.70 -2.57 -1.07
N ALA A 6 -21.81 -3.57 -1.03
CA ALA A 6 -20.51 -3.43 -0.39
C ALA A 6 -19.74 -2.24 -0.99
N PRO A 7 -18.99 -1.47 -0.20
CA PRO A 7 -18.23 -0.33 -0.69
C PRO A 7 -17.26 -0.81 -1.78
N GLN A 8 -17.37 -0.20 -2.95
CA GLN A 8 -16.48 -0.44 -4.08
C GLN A 8 -15.70 0.83 -4.35
N THR A 9 -14.39 0.71 -4.44
CA THR A 9 -13.50 1.82 -4.79
C THR A 9 -12.63 1.42 -5.97
N ARG A 10 -12.50 2.30 -6.96
CA ARG A 10 -11.56 2.17 -8.07
C ARG A 10 -10.50 3.25 -7.96
N LEU A 11 -9.25 2.85 -7.93
CA LEU A 11 -8.06 3.70 -7.93
C LEU A 11 -7.33 3.45 -9.25
N THR A 12 -6.87 4.50 -9.90
CA THR A 12 -6.19 4.42 -11.20
C THR A 12 -4.76 4.93 -11.06
N ASP A 13 -3.89 4.35 -11.86
CA ASP A 13 -2.50 4.71 -11.98
C ASP A 13 -2.18 5.21 -13.39
N PRO A 14 -1.21 6.11 -13.59
CA PRO A 14 -0.77 6.51 -14.92
C PRO A 14 -0.25 5.33 -15.72
N ALA A 15 -0.30 5.47 -17.03
CA ALA A 15 0.16 4.42 -17.93
C ALA A 15 1.62 4.64 -18.31
N ALA A 16 2.38 3.56 -18.45
CA ALA A 16 3.73 3.54 -19.00
C ALA A 16 4.79 4.24 -18.11
N ASP A 17 4.65 4.14 -16.79
CA ASP A 17 5.58 4.69 -15.79
C ASP A 17 6.30 3.63 -14.94
N ALA A 18 6.12 2.34 -15.23
CA ALA A 18 6.76 1.21 -14.54
C ALA A 18 8.28 1.11 -14.75
N ARG A 19 9.00 2.22 -14.60
CA ARG A 19 10.48 2.31 -14.57
C ARG A 19 10.97 3.31 -13.53
N GLY A 20 10.11 3.67 -12.58
CA GLY A 20 10.45 4.57 -11.50
C GLY A 20 11.15 5.83 -11.98
N ASP A 21 10.46 6.81 -12.53
CA ASP A 21 11.03 8.02 -13.16
C ASP A 21 11.98 7.75 -14.35
N GLY A 22 11.89 6.57 -14.97
CA GLY A 22 12.80 6.18 -16.06
C GLY A 22 14.19 5.74 -15.58
N GLY A 23 14.41 5.61 -14.26
CA GLY A 23 15.70 5.27 -13.67
C GLY A 23 16.07 3.80 -13.72
N TYR A 24 15.16 2.90 -14.13
CA TYR A 24 15.41 1.46 -14.19
C TYR A 24 15.54 0.93 -15.62
N VAL A 25 16.50 -0.01 -15.80
CA VAL A 25 16.60 -0.85 -17.01
C VAL A 25 16.16 -2.26 -16.63
N LEU A 26 15.10 -2.75 -17.27
CA LEU A 26 14.52 -4.05 -16.99
C LEU A 26 15.39 -5.19 -17.51
N PRO A 27 15.36 -6.39 -16.87
CA PRO A 27 16.04 -7.58 -17.34
C PRO A 27 15.59 -7.97 -18.75
N THR A 28 16.53 -8.50 -19.53
CA THR A 28 16.28 -9.01 -20.88
C THR A 28 16.27 -10.54 -20.95
N ARG A 29 16.63 -11.23 -19.84
CA ARG A 29 16.65 -12.70 -19.70
C ARG A 29 16.16 -13.14 -18.32
N PRO A 30 14.90 -13.62 -18.22
CA PRO A 30 13.88 -13.57 -19.26
C PRO A 30 13.54 -12.13 -19.62
N ALA A 31 12.93 -11.92 -20.79
CA ALA A 31 12.57 -10.59 -21.23
C ALA A 31 11.36 -10.07 -20.44
N PHE A 32 11.51 -8.90 -19.85
CA PHE A 32 10.45 -8.13 -19.24
C PHE A 32 10.10 -6.92 -20.11
N THR A 33 8.82 -6.65 -20.27
CA THR A 33 8.36 -5.40 -20.86
C THR A 33 7.83 -4.49 -19.76
N GLN A 34 7.81 -3.19 -20.01
CA GLN A 34 7.27 -2.21 -19.08
C GLN A 34 5.81 -2.52 -18.74
N ASP A 35 4.97 -2.82 -19.76
CA ASP A 35 3.55 -3.13 -19.58
C ASP A 35 3.27 -4.34 -18.65
N MET A 36 4.22 -5.31 -18.57
CA MET A 36 4.09 -6.45 -17.66
C MET A 36 4.19 -6.07 -16.18
N LEU A 37 4.77 -4.93 -15.89
CA LEU A 37 5.06 -4.45 -14.54
C LEU A 37 4.23 -3.23 -14.18
N ASP A 38 3.54 -2.63 -15.14
CA ASP A 38 2.84 -1.37 -15.09
C ASP A 38 1.46 -1.54 -14.46
N LEU A 39 1.29 -1.03 -13.27
CA LEU A 39 0.01 -0.96 -12.56
C LEU A 39 -0.92 0.01 -13.32
N ARG A 40 -2.18 -0.33 -13.45
CA ARG A 40 -3.19 0.49 -14.12
C ARG A 40 -4.34 0.86 -13.23
N ALA A 41 -4.74 -0.07 -12.37
CA ALA A 41 -5.82 0.15 -11.43
C ALA A 41 -5.78 -0.85 -10.27
N LEU A 42 -6.30 -0.40 -9.14
CA LEU A 42 -6.73 -1.23 -8.03
C LEU A 42 -8.23 -1.02 -7.81
N ASP A 43 -9.02 -2.05 -8.05
CA ASP A 43 -10.42 -2.09 -7.64
C ASP A 43 -10.54 -2.87 -6.34
N THR A 44 -11.28 -2.31 -5.37
CA THR A 44 -11.53 -2.96 -4.07
C THR A 44 -13.01 -3.08 -3.80
N ARG A 45 -13.46 -4.20 -3.26
CA ARG A 45 -14.84 -4.41 -2.84
C ARG A 45 -14.93 -5.30 -1.61
N GLY A 46 -15.92 -5.04 -0.75
CA GLY A 46 -16.31 -5.96 0.32
C GLY A 46 -17.02 -7.19 -0.23
N THR A 47 -16.78 -8.35 0.37
CA THR A 47 -17.47 -9.61 0.10
C THR A 47 -17.78 -10.31 1.43
N PRO A 48 -18.68 -11.30 1.48
CA PRO A 48 -18.92 -12.06 2.71
C PRO A 48 -17.68 -12.77 3.30
N GLN A 49 -16.63 -12.95 2.49
CA GLN A 49 -15.37 -13.57 2.89
C GLN A 49 -14.30 -12.55 3.29
N GLY A 50 -14.58 -11.24 3.18
CA GLY A 50 -13.64 -10.15 3.43
C GLY A 50 -13.43 -9.28 2.20
N MET A 51 -12.35 -8.51 2.16
CA MET A 51 -12.05 -7.65 1.03
C MET A 51 -11.55 -8.45 -0.18
N GLN A 52 -12.05 -8.10 -1.35
CA GLN A 52 -11.51 -8.54 -2.63
C GLN A 52 -10.79 -7.37 -3.31
N PHE A 53 -9.62 -7.66 -3.84
CA PHE A 53 -8.78 -6.74 -4.62
C PHE A 53 -8.72 -7.23 -6.06
N THR A 54 -8.84 -6.32 -7.03
CA THR A 54 -8.55 -6.60 -8.43
C THR A 54 -7.43 -5.66 -8.85
N VAL A 55 -6.24 -6.22 -9.07
CA VAL A 55 -5.07 -5.48 -9.55
C VAL A 55 -5.00 -5.64 -11.05
N THR A 56 -5.05 -4.54 -11.78
CA THR A 56 -4.97 -4.51 -13.25
C THR A 56 -3.61 -3.96 -13.68
N TYR A 57 -2.99 -4.63 -14.65
CA TYR A 57 -1.71 -4.27 -15.24
C TYR A 57 -1.89 -3.85 -16.70
N GLY A 58 -0.89 -3.22 -17.30
CA GLY A 58 -0.85 -2.99 -18.75
C GLY A 58 -0.93 -4.30 -19.52
N GLN A 59 -0.16 -5.31 -19.07
CA GLN A 59 -0.21 -6.69 -19.55
C GLN A 59 0.13 -7.63 -18.40
N LEU A 60 -0.63 -8.70 -18.21
CA LEU A 60 -0.22 -9.73 -17.26
C LEU A 60 0.82 -10.66 -17.91
N GLY A 61 2.08 -10.54 -17.47
CA GLY A 61 3.20 -11.30 -18.03
C GLY A 61 3.53 -12.56 -17.25
N ASN A 62 3.99 -13.60 -17.98
CA ASN A 62 4.47 -14.84 -17.36
C ASN A 62 5.85 -15.27 -17.91
N PRO A 63 6.91 -14.42 -17.77
CA PRO A 63 8.21 -14.67 -18.37
C PRO A 63 8.95 -15.90 -17.81
N TRP A 64 8.58 -16.37 -16.62
CA TRP A 64 9.15 -17.57 -16.00
C TRP A 64 8.28 -18.82 -16.17
N ASN A 65 7.19 -18.75 -16.95
CA ASN A 65 6.26 -19.87 -17.16
C ASN A 65 5.73 -20.48 -15.85
N SER A 66 5.44 -19.63 -14.86
CA SER A 66 4.86 -20.05 -13.59
C SER A 66 3.49 -20.71 -13.79
N PRO A 67 3.20 -21.81 -13.07
CA PRO A 67 1.85 -22.43 -13.09
C PRO A 67 0.77 -21.52 -12.51
N ALA A 68 1.13 -20.45 -11.78
CA ALA A 68 0.19 -19.43 -11.31
C ALA A 68 -0.43 -18.58 -12.45
N GLY A 69 0.10 -18.70 -13.69
CA GLY A 69 -0.36 -17.95 -14.85
C GLY A 69 0.23 -16.54 -14.97
N PHE A 70 1.03 -16.11 -14.02
CA PHE A 70 1.77 -14.85 -14.04
C PHE A 70 3.11 -15.03 -13.35
N SER A 71 4.10 -14.26 -13.73
CA SER A 71 5.42 -14.26 -13.08
C SER A 71 6.28 -13.05 -13.42
N ALA A 72 5.68 -11.95 -13.89
CA ALA A 72 6.45 -10.73 -14.13
C ALA A 72 6.74 -9.98 -12.83
N GLY A 73 5.73 -9.82 -11.98
CA GLY A 73 5.83 -8.98 -10.79
C GLY A 73 5.43 -9.67 -9.49
N VAL A 74 5.87 -9.05 -8.40
CA VAL A 74 5.35 -9.21 -7.04
C VAL A 74 4.66 -7.90 -6.67
N THR A 75 3.37 -7.97 -6.40
CA THR A 75 2.59 -6.80 -5.98
C THR A 75 2.39 -6.82 -4.47
N ASP A 76 2.82 -5.75 -3.83
CA ASP A 76 2.62 -5.53 -2.40
C ASP A 76 1.55 -4.44 -2.21
N ILE A 77 0.51 -4.74 -1.42
CA ILE A 77 -0.55 -3.81 -1.05
C ILE A 77 -0.52 -3.67 0.46
N PHE A 78 -0.06 -2.51 0.93
CA PHE A 78 -0.10 -2.15 2.34
C PHE A 78 -1.38 -1.39 2.63
N VAL A 79 -2.10 -1.77 3.69
CA VAL A 79 -3.46 -1.29 3.96
C VAL A 79 -3.49 -0.51 5.26
N LYS A 80 -4.01 0.71 5.20
CA LYS A 80 -4.26 1.59 6.34
C LYS A 80 -5.72 1.51 6.75
N GLY A 81 -5.98 0.96 7.94
CA GLY A 81 -7.33 0.89 8.51
C GLY A 81 -7.55 1.81 9.71
N ALA A 82 -6.47 2.25 10.39
CA ALA A 82 -6.55 3.04 11.62
C ALA A 82 -5.37 4.00 11.76
N LEU A 83 -5.35 4.75 12.88
CA LEU A 83 -4.20 5.54 13.29
C LEU A 83 -3.04 4.63 13.73
N GLY A 84 -1.81 5.07 13.51
CA GLY A 84 -0.61 4.30 13.84
C GLY A 84 -0.22 3.33 12.73
N GLY A 85 0.33 2.17 13.07
CA GLY A 85 0.84 1.18 12.16
C GLY A 85 2.31 1.39 11.77
N GLN A 86 2.85 0.53 10.89
CA GLN A 86 4.23 0.60 10.44
C GLN A 86 4.43 1.65 9.36
N ALA A 87 5.51 2.43 9.48
CA ALA A 87 5.84 3.50 8.53
C ALA A 87 6.79 3.07 7.41
N THR A 88 7.38 1.87 7.49
CA THR A 88 8.25 1.31 6.45
C THR A 88 7.47 0.32 5.59
N LEU A 89 7.66 0.35 4.28
CA LEU A 89 7.04 -0.62 3.37
C LEU A 89 7.94 -1.86 3.21
N GLY A 90 8.18 -2.55 4.33
CA GLY A 90 9.06 -3.71 4.37
C GLY A 90 10.47 -3.41 3.86
N GLU A 91 11.08 -4.37 3.15
CA GLU A 91 12.41 -4.25 2.55
C GLU A 91 12.41 -3.58 1.15
N LEU A 92 11.37 -2.79 0.84
CA LEU A 92 11.22 -2.18 -0.48
C LEU A 92 12.00 -0.87 -0.66
N GLY A 93 12.68 -0.39 0.40
CA GLY A 93 13.39 0.90 0.37
C GLY A 93 12.45 2.11 0.37
N LEU A 94 11.20 1.93 0.76
CA LEU A 94 10.16 2.95 0.79
C LEU A 94 9.58 3.15 2.19
N ARG A 95 9.04 4.34 2.43
CA ARG A 95 8.27 4.70 3.62
C ARG A 95 6.89 5.21 3.24
N THR A 96 5.94 5.07 4.14
CA THR A 96 4.61 5.63 4.00
C THR A 96 4.61 7.13 4.16
N GLY A 97 3.89 7.84 3.32
CA GLY A 97 3.44 9.20 3.57
C GLY A 97 2.07 9.17 4.26
N GLY A 98 1.87 9.99 5.30
CA GLY A 98 0.54 10.19 5.91
C GLY A 98 0.04 9.10 6.86
N GLY A 99 0.93 8.42 7.58
CA GLY A 99 0.60 7.41 8.60
C GLY A 99 1.20 6.05 8.31
N GLY A 100 0.83 5.03 9.09
CA GLY A 100 1.33 3.68 8.95
C GLY A 100 0.27 2.69 8.45
N TRP A 101 0.71 1.52 8.00
CA TRP A 101 -0.13 0.42 7.58
C TRP A 101 -0.33 -0.61 8.71
N GLN A 102 -1.45 -1.32 8.67
CA GLN A 102 -1.79 -2.39 9.61
C GLN A 102 -1.88 -3.76 8.94
N TYR A 103 -2.11 -3.82 7.61
CA TYR A 103 -2.14 -5.08 6.89
C TYR A 103 -1.23 -5.01 5.66
N HIS A 104 -0.56 -6.12 5.37
CA HIS A 104 0.26 -6.28 4.19
C HIS A 104 -0.21 -7.50 3.40
N LEU A 105 -0.72 -7.25 2.21
CA LEU A 105 -1.07 -8.26 1.22
C LEU A 105 0.04 -8.31 0.18
N ARG A 106 0.72 -9.45 0.09
CA ARG A 106 1.68 -9.75 -0.97
C ARG A 106 1.06 -10.72 -1.96
N VAL A 107 1.06 -10.37 -3.24
CA VAL A 107 0.61 -11.20 -4.35
C VAL A 107 1.82 -11.60 -5.19
N SER A 108 2.17 -12.88 -5.18
CA SER A 108 3.40 -13.41 -5.78
C SER A 108 3.15 -14.73 -6.50
N PRO A 109 3.84 -15.00 -7.61
CA PRO A 109 3.81 -16.32 -8.28
C PRO A 109 4.28 -17.48 -7.41
N GLY A 110 5.13 -17.20 -6.44
CA GLY A 110 5.66 -18.19 -5.48
C GLY A 110 4.75 -18.46 -4.28
N GLY A 111 3.61 -17.79 -4.19
CA GLY A 111 2.66 -17.86 -3.09
C GLY A 111 2.31 -16.47 -2.56
N SER A 112 1.04 -16.29 -2.24
CA SER A 112 0.52 -15.01 -1.75
C SER A 112 0.27 -15.07 -0.25
N THR A 113 0.52 -13.97 0.45
CA THR A 113 0.41 -13.87 1.91
C THR A 113 -0.38 -12.64 2.32
N LEU A 114 -1.04 -12.74 3.48
CA LEU A 114 -1.65 -11.61 4.17
C LEU A 114 -1.16 -11.61 5.61
N THR A 115 -0.62 -10.49 6.06
CA THR A 115 -0.15 -10.25 7.44
C THR A 115 -0.87 -9.08 8.05
N GLU A 116 -1.10 -9.13 9.35
CA GLU A 116 -1.59 -8.04 10.19
C GLU A 116 -0.49 -7.60 11.15
N VAL A 117 -0.39 -6.30 11.38
CA VAL A 117 0.49 -5.73 12.42
C VAL A 117 -0.37 -5.30 13.59
N ASP A 118 -0.07 -5.83 14.77
CA ASP A 118 -0.76 -5.45 15.99
C ASP A 118 -0.31 -4.09 16.54
N ALA A 119 -0.94 -3.64 17.64
CA ALA A 119 -0.62 -2.38 18.29
C ALA A 119 0.82 -2.31 18.86
N GLN A 120 1.47 -3.46 19.03
CA GLN A 120 2.84 -3.60 19.49
C GLN A 120 3.86 -3.67 18.34
N GLY A 121 3.38 -3.61 17.08
CA GLY A 121 4.20 -3.70 15.88
C GLY A 121 4.63 -5.12 15.52
N GLN A 122 3.99 -6.15 16.09
CA GLN A 122 4.26 -7.55 15.77
C GLN A 122 3.45 -7.99 14.56
N GLU A 123 4.12 -8.63 13.61
CA GLU A 123 3.48 -9.19 12.43
C GLU A 123 2.86 -10.55 12.73
N ARG A 124 1.60 -10.72 12.36
CA ARG A 124 0.85 -11.96 12.48
C ARG A 124 0.30 -12.40 11.12
N PRO A 125 0.59 -13.61 10.66
CA PRO A 125 0.01 -14.12 9.43
C PRO A 125 -1.49 -14.34 9.59
N LEU A 126 -2.26 -13.97 8.58
CA LEU A 126 -3.68 -14.26 8.42
C LEU A 126 -3.88 -15.40 7.42
N ALA A 127 -5.14 -15.81 7.20
CA ALA A 127 -5.44 -16.80 6.18
C ALA A 127 -4.90 -16.37 4.82
N ALA A 128 -4.24 -17.30 4.13
CA ALA A 128 -3.64 -17.04 2.83
C ALA A 128 -4.72 -16.60 1.81
N PRO A 129 -4.46 -15.55 1.02
CA PRO A 129 -5.37 -15.10 -0.01
C PRO A 129 -5.46 -16.11 -1.16
N THR A 130 -6.60 -16.14 -1.85
CA THR A 130 -6.75 -16.87 -3.11
C THR A 130 -6.60 -15.90 -4.28
N VAL A 131 -5.83 -16.32 -5.30
CA VAL A 131 -5.53 -15.49 -6.47
C VAL A 131 -6.06 -16.16 -7.73
N GLN A 132 -6.76 -15.41 -8.57
CA GLN A 132 -7.25 -15.84 -9.87
C GLN A 132 -6.79 -14.87 -10.95
N VAL A 133 -6.34 -15.42 -12.07
CA VAL A 133 -5.99 -14.64 -13.28
C VAL A 133 -7.25 -14.36 -14.08
N SER A 134 -7.44 -13.11 -14.50
CA SER A 134 -8.55 -12.68 -15.37
C SER A 134 -8.09 -11.61 -16.36
N GLY A 135 -7.78 -12.00 -17.58
CA GLY A 135 -7.22 -11.09 -18.58
C GLY A 135 -5.88 -10.49 -18.13
N SER A 136 -5.80 -9.17 -18.06
CA SER A 136 -4.63 -8.44 -17.53
C SER A 136 -4.70 -8.18 -16.03
N SER A 137 -5.61 -8.83 -15.29
CA SER A 137 -5.85 -8.57 -13.89
C SER A 137 -5.65 -9.81 -13.01
N LEU A 138 -5.27 -9.58 -11.77
CA LEU A 138 -5.28 -10.55 -10.67
C LEU A 138 -6.46 -10.23 -9.74
N ILE A 139 -7.36 -11.19 -9.55
CA ILE A 139 -8.45 -11.09 -8.58
C ILE A 139 -8.01 -11.82 -7.32
N VAL A 140 -7.92 -11.08 -6.21
CA VAL A 140 -7.38 -11.56 -4.94
C VAL A 140 -8.46 -11.48 -3.87
N GLN A 141 -8.94 -12.64 -3.40
CA GLN A 141 -9.85 -12.72 -2.27
C GLN A 141 -9.06 -12.87 -0.98
N THR A 142 -9.36 -12.06 0.03
CA THR A 142 -8.66 -12.04 1.30
C THR A 142 -9.60 -12.19 2.49
N ALA A 143 -9.03 -12.49 3.66
CA ALA A 143 -9.72 -12.46 4.96
C ALA A 143 -9.66 -11.06 5.63
N LEU A 144 -9.17 -10.02 4.94
CA LEU A 144 -9.19 -8.65 5.46
C LEU A 144 -10.65 -8.23 5.70
N PRO A 145 -11.01 -7.72 6.89
CA PRO A 145 -12.37 -7.27 7.17
C PRO A 145 -12.87 -6.26 6.13
N GLU A 146 -14.17 -6.26 5.88
CA GLU A 146 -14.79 -5.25 5.02
C GLU A 146 -14.63 -3.85 5.65
N GLY A 147 -14.21 -2.87 4.83
CA GLY A 147 -13.98 -1.50 5.30
C GLY A 147 -13.58 -0.55 4.19
N ARG A 148 -13.40 0.72 4.58
CA ARG A 148 -12.79 1.75 3.75
C ARG A 148 -11.36 1.95 4.21
N TYR A 149 -10.44 1.85 3.28
CA TYR A 149 -9.01 1.80 3.57
C TYR A 149 -8.23 2.78 2.69
N GLY A 150 -7.07 3.20 3.22
CA GLY A 150 -6.00 3.77 2.42
C GLY A 150 -5.03 2.68 2.01
N TYR A 151 -4.35 2.85 0.88
CA TYR A 151 -3.47 1.85 0.32
C TYR A 151 -2.15 2.46 -0.13
N TRP A 152 -1.06 1.71 0.03
CA TRP A 152 0.19 1.91 -0.68
C TRP A 152 0.40 0.66 -1.52
N VAL A 153 0.47 0.84 -2.83
CA VAL A 153 0.56 -0.28 -3.79
C VAL A 153 1.86 -0.16 -4.54
N THR A 154 2.59 -1.26 -4.60
CA THR A 154 3.88 -1.31 -5.29
C THR A 154 3.96 -2.57 -6.13
N ASN A 155 4.73 -2.53 -7.23
CA ASN A 155 5.02 -3.69 -8.04
C ASN A 155 6.53 -3.81 -8.26
N SER A 156 7.09 -4.94 -7.89
CA SER A 156 8.52 -5.28 -8.00
C SER A 156 8.72 -6.38 -9.02
N VAL A 157 9.88 -6.44 -9.66
CA VAL A 157 10.21 -7.53 -10.59
C VAL A 157 10.33 -8.85 -9.83
N TYR A 158 9.60 -9.87 -10.29
CA TYR A 158 9.70 -11.22 -9.72
C TYR A 158 10.95 -11.96 -10.23
N SER A 159 11.61 -12.69 -9.33
CA SER A 159 12.66 -13.65 -9.66
C SER A 159 12.57 -14.90 -8.79
N PRO A 160 12.42 -16.09 -9.36
CA PRO A 160 12.44 -17.34 -8.59
C PRO A 160 13.84 -17.69 -8.01
N LEU A 161 14.86 -16.90 -8.38
CA LEU A 161 16.25 -17.11 -7.93
C LEU A 161 16.55 -16.38 -6.61
N THR A 162 15.64 -15.54 -6.12
CA THR A 162 15.78 -14.84 -4.86
C THR A 162 14.89 -15.48 -3.79
N ARG A 163 15.30 -15.38 -2.52
CA ARG A 163 14.64 -16.06 -1.40
C ARG A 163 13.18 -15.62 -1.21
N ASP A 164 12.92 -14.33 -1.40
CA ASP A 164 11.60 -13.70 -1.23
C ASP A 164 10.86 -13.47 -2.56
N GLY A 165 11.41 -13.95 -3.67
CA GLY A 165 10.84 -13.79 -4.99
C GLY A 165 11.03 -12.40 -5.61
N VAL A 166 11.78 -11.47 -4.98
CA VAL A 166 11.93 -10.09 -5.45
C VAL A 166 13.33 -9.81 -5.96
N LEU A 167 13.42 -9.39 -7.23
CA LEU A 167 14.69 -8.96 -7.83
C LEU A 167 15.00 -7.52 -7.38
N ARG A 168 16.11 -7.37 -6.67
CA ARG A 168 16.55 -6.05 -6.19
C ARG A 168 17.36 -5.31 -7.24
N PRO A 169 17.24 -3.97 -7.31
CA PRO A 169 18.02 -3.16 -8.21
C PRO A 169 19.51 -3.22 -7.87
N THR A 170 20.34 -3.11 -8.92
CA THR A 170 21.79 -3.07 -8.83
C THR A 170 22.35 -2.03 -9.79
N THR A 171 23.54 -1.48 -9.49
CA THR A 171 24.27 -0.60 -10.39
C THR A 171 25.10 -1.36 -11.43
N THR A 172 25.26 -2.68 -11.24
CA THR A 172 26.00 -3.53 -12.18
C THR A 172 25.09 -3.96 -13.33
N PRO A 173 25.43 -3.64 -14.58
CA PRO A 173 24.64 -4.06 -15.73
C PRO A 173 24.72 -5.57 -15.95
N GLY A 174 23.62 -6.16 -16.43
CA GLY A 174 23.57 -7.58 -16.78
C GLY A 174 22.24 -7.98 -17.40
N PRO A 175 22.19 -9.04 -18.21
CA PRO A 175 20.97 -9.43 -18.90
C PRO A 175 19.86 -9.90 -17.94
N THR A 176 20.23 -10.35 -16.73
CA THR A 176 19.29 -10.79 -15.68
C THR A 176 19.13 -9.77 -14.55
N ALA A 177 19.83 -8.64 -14.62
CA ALA A 177 19.83 -7.62 -13.59
C ALA A 177 18.72 -6.59 -13.82
N LEU A 178 18.07 -6.16 -12.73
CA LEU A 178 17.33 -4.92 -12.69
C LEU A 178 18.35 -3.80 -12.43
N GLN A 179 18.71 -3.04 -13.47
CA GLN A 179 19.72 -1.99 -13.33
C GLN A 179 19.09 -0.70 -12.84
N ALA A 180 19.73 -0.05 -11.87
CA ALA A 180 19.37 1.26 -11.36
C ALA A 180 20.56 2.21 -11.43
N GLY A 181 20.30 3.51 -11.46
CA GLY A 181 21.35 4.55 -11.48
C GLY A 181 22.07 4.73 -10.13
N ARG A 182 21.54 4.14 -9.04
CA ARG A 182 22.11 4.24 -7.69
C ARG A 182 21.88 2.95 -6.90
N ALA A 183 22.76 2.67 -5.94
CA ALA A 183 22.73 1.43 -5.16
C ALA A 183 21.55 1.35 -4.15
N ASP A 184 21.07 2.51 -3.70
CA ASP A 184 19.97 2.67 -2.74
C ASP A 184 18.61 2.95 -3.43
N ALA A 185 18.49 2.60 -4.70
CA ALA A 185 17.24 2.75 -5.43
C ALA A 185 16.13 1.90 -4.79
N PRO A 186 14.88 2.40 -4.70
CA PRO A 186 13.74 1.60 -4.22
C PRO A 186 13.59 0.30 -5.01
N VAL A 187 13.12 -0.75 -4.35
CA VAL A 187 12.97 -2.08 -4.98
C VAL A 187 11.85 -2.12 -6.02
N PRO A 188 10.67 -1.52 -5.78
CA PRO A 188 9.60 -1.49 -6.78
C PRO A 188 10.00 -0.72 -8.04
N VAL A 189 9.60 -1.24 -9.18
CA VAL A 189 9.74 -0.56 -10.48
C VAL A 189 8.52 0.28 -10.80
N ASP A 190 7.42 0.01 -10.09
CA ASP A 190 6.18 0.75 -10.21
C ASP A 190 5.49 0.91 -8.85
N VAL A 191 4.79 2.03 -8.68
CA VAL A 191 4.02 2.37 -7.49
C VAL A 191 2.75 3.10 -7.89
N MET A 192 1.63 2.77 -7.28
CA MET A 192 0.39 3.49 -7.53
C MET A 192 0.45 4.88 -6.89
N ALA A 193 0.50 5.91 -7.72
CA ALA A 193 0.65 7.30 -7.31
C ALA A 193 -0.16 8.26 -8.19
N ALA A 194 -0.30 9.51 -7.74
CA ALA A 194 -0.91 10.54 -8.59
C ALA A 194 -0.01 10.86 -9.79
N PRO A 195 -0.57 11.24 -10.95
CA PRO A 195 0.23 11.62 -12.11
C PRO A 195 1.29 12.67 -11.77
N GLY A 196 2.56 12.36 -12.08
CA GLY A 196 3.71 13.23 -11.81
C GLY A 196 4.22 13.23 -10.37
N ASP A 197 3.70 12.38 -9.48
CA ASP A 197 4.28 12.20 -8.14
C ASP A 197 5.47 11.24 -8.21
N THR A 198 6.67 11.78 -8.07
CA THR A 198 7.94 11.05 -8.12
C THR A 198 8.56 10.83 -6.74
N GLN A 199 7.86 11.14 -5.66
CA GLN A 199 8.41 11.14 -4.30
C GLN A 199 8.87 9.75 -3.84
N ALA A 200 8.24 8.68 -4.35
CA ALA A 200 8.67 7.31 -4.09
C ALA A 200 10.13 7.08 -4.50
N TYR A 201 10.53 7.59 -5.67
CA TYR A 201 11.86 7.38 -6.23
C TYR A 201 12.87 8.47 -5.86
N THR A 202 12.43 9.69 -5.60
CA THR A 202 13.31 10.82 -5.25
C THR A 202 13.56 10.96 -3.76
N ARG A 203 12.57 10.59 -2.92
CA ARG A 203 12.61 10.76 -1.45
C ARG A 203 12.40 9.47 -0.68
N GLY A 204 12.11 8.35 -1.35
CA GLY A 204 11.78 7.08 -0.71
C GLY A 204 10.45 7.14 0.06
N THR A 205 9.52 8.02 -0.32
CA THR A 205 8.24 8.20 0.38
C THR A 205 7.08 8.04 -0.59
N LEU A 206 6.18 7.10 -0.32
CA LEU A 206 4.98 6.85 -1.11
C LEU A 206 3.76 7.43 -0.40
N ALA A 207 2.99 8.24 -1.09
CA ALA A 207 1.71 8.76 -0.61
C ALA A 207 0.64 7.66 -0.67
N PRO A 208 -0.31 7.60 0.28
CA PRO A 208 -1.41 6.65 0.21
C PRO A 208 -2.44 7.07 -0.84
N VAL A 209 -3.06 6.07 -1.46
CA VAL A 209 -4.23 6.24 -2.33
C VAL A 209 -5.49 5.71 -1.64
N GLY A 210 -6.69 6.10 -2.07
CA GLY A 210 -7.96 5.67 -1.47
C GLY A 210 -8.42 6.51 -0.28
N GLU A 211 -9.11 5.89 0.69
CA GLU A 211 -9.63 6.60 1.87
C GLU A 211 -8.52 6.80 2.90
N THR A 212 -7.96 7.99 2.92
CA THR A 212 -6.82 8.32 3.79
C THR A 212 -7.21 9.03 5.07
N ARG A 213 -8.48 9.46 5.19
CA ARG A 213 -8.97 10.24 6.33
C ARG A 213 -9.60 9.31 7.36
N ASP A 214 -9.02 9.27 8.53
CA ASP A 214 -9.65 8.68 9.71
C ASP A 214 -10.67 9.68 10.29
N LEU A 215 -11.89 9.67 9.75
CA LEU A 215 -12.97 10.55 10.22
C LEU A 215 -13.35 10.26 11.67
N VAL A 216 -13.22 9.02 12.14
CA VAL A 216 -13.50 8.64 13.53
C VAL A 216 -12.43 9.20 14.45
N GLY A 217 -11.15 9.06 14.11
CA GLY A 217 -10.04 9.65 14.87
C GLY A 217 -10.11 11.17 14.91
N ILE A 218 -10.42 11.80 13.80
CA ILE A 218 -10.64 13.28 13.74
C ILE A 218 -11.80 13.68 14.64
N GLY A 219 -12.92 12.95 14.61
CA GLY A 219 -14.09 13.21 15.46
C GLY A 219 -13.77 13.07 16.95
N LEU A 220 -13.04 12.03 17.34
CA LEU A 220 -12.59 11.81 18.72
C LEU A 220 -11.64 12.89 19.23
N LEU A 221 -10.69 13.32 18.39
CA LEU A 221 -9.78 14.43 18.70
C LEU A 221 -10.54 15.75 18.87
N ALA A 222 -11.53 16.03 18.03
CA ALA A 222 -12.37 17.21 18.14
C ALA A 222 -13.20 17.19 19.42
N LEU A 223 -13.82 16.06 19.78
CA LEU A 223 -14.57 15.87 21.03
C LEU A 223 -13.67 16.01 22.26
N GLY A 224 -12.47 15.39 22.24
CA GLY A 224 -11.49 15.51 23.32
C GLY A 224 -11.01 16.94 23.51
N GLY A 225 -10.73 17.67 22.43
CA GLY A 225 -10.36 19.07 22.43
C GLY A 225 -11.46 19.97 23.00
N ALA A 226 -12.71 19.75 22.59
CA ALA A 226 -13.86 20.48 23.12
C ALA A 226 -14.06 20.22 24.62
N GLY A 227 -13.93 18.98 25.09
CA GLY A 227 -14.02 18.61 26.48
C GLY A 227 -12.95 19.31 27.34
N LEU A 228 -11.70 19.34 26.85
CA LEU A 228 -10.60 20.02 27.52
C LEU A 228 -10.85 21.54 27.62
N LEU A 229 -11.34 22.16 26.55
CA LEU A 229 -11.67 23.58 26.52
C LEU A 229 -12.77 23.93 27.55
N ILE A 230 -13.83 23.12 27.62
CA ILE A 230 -14.92 23.29 28.60
C ILE A 230 -14.38 23.17 30.02
N THR A 231 -13.49 22.21 30.29
CA THR A 231 -12.88 22.02 31.60
C THR A 231 -12.04 23.23 32.00
N VAL A 232 -11.23 23.78 31.09
CA VAL A 232 -10.41 24.97 31.34
C VAL A 232 -11.30 26.17 31.64
N ILE A 233 -12.37 26.42 30.83
CA ILE A 233 -13.29 27.50 31.04
C ILE A 233 -14.00 27.39 32.38
N ALA A 234 -14.49 26.19 32.73
CA ALA A 234 -15.17 25.95 34.00
C ALA A 234 -14.22 26.19 35.19
N THR A 235 -12.97 25.70 35.08
CA THR A 235 -11.94 25.88 36.12
C THR A 235 -11.63 27.37 36.32
N VAL A 236 -11.44 28.14 35.25
CA VAL A 236 -11.20 29.61 35.34
C VAL A 236 -12.39 30.31 35.93
N PHE A 237 -13.61 29.93 35.57
CA PHE A 237 -14.83 30.54 36.10
C PHE A 237 -14.98 30.28 37.61
N VAL A 238 -14.76 29.01 38.06
CA VAL A 238 -14.77 28.64 39.48
C VAL A 238 -13.68 29.36 40.24
N TRP A 239 -12.46 29.43 39.72
CA TRP A 239 -11.33 30.13 40.33
C TRP A 239 -11.60 31.62 40.49
N ARG A 240 -12.18 32.30 39.49
CA ARG A 240 -12.58 33.70 39.55
C ARG A 240 -13.69 33.97 40.57
N ARG A 241 -14.63 33.01 40.78
CA ARG A 241 -15.66 33.11 41.81
C ARG A 241 -15.08 32.98 43.21
N LEU A 242 -14.11 32.07 43.41
CA LEU A 242 -13.51 31.85 44.70
C LEU A 242 -12.47 32.91 45.10
N ASN A 243 -11.88 33.63 44.15
CA ASN A 243 -10.89 34.66 44.33
C ASN A 243 -11.37 36.06 43.83
N PRO A 244 -12.35 36.68 44.47
CA PRO A 244 -12.92 37.95 44.00
C PRO A 244 -11.94 39.16 44.09
N ARG A 245 -10.74 39.00 44.73
CA ARG A 245 -9.73 40.06 44.88
C ARG A 245 -8.81 40.20 43.66
N VAL A 246 -8.92 39.38 42.66
CA VAL A 246 -8.14 39.45 41.38
C VAL A 246 -9.03 40.06 40.28
N ARG A 247 -9.64 41.22 40.57
CA ARG A 247 -10.19 42.07 39.49
C ARG A 247 -9.20 43.18 39.21
N PRO A 248 -8.79 43.39 37.93
CA PRO A 248 -8.00 44.55 37.55
C PRO A 248 -8.82 45.82 37.74
#